data_8a1f58a2e45f838f170cd83eac7d1d9e
#
_entry.id   8a1f58a2e45f838f170cd83eac7d1d9e
#
_cell.length_a   1.000
_cell.length_b   1.000
_cell.length_c   1.000
_cell.angle_alpha   90.00
_cell.angle_beta   90.00
_cell.angle_gamma   90.00
#
_symmetry.space_group_name_H-M   'P 1'
#
loop_
_entity.id
_entity.type
_entity.pdbx_description
1 polymer ?
#
loop_
_entity_poly.entity_id
_entity_poly.type
_entity_poly.pdbx_seq_one_letter_code
_entity_poly.pdbx_strand_id
1 'polypeptide(L)'
;NAFVLSSDDPLSHGTVDCPPAGWSIEGATVEVDTGACSLAVLEQPLLTDIRPSDTLEVVFWHNQLVAEEPAEGHLALLIDGVAVFERTIAIPSEPQAYTETFTGVTAEPGALLQLHLHNHGANSWNLLHLERLLE
;
A
#
# COMPACT_ATOMS: atom_id res chain seq x y z
N ASN A 1 -8.07 12.58 6.82
CA ASN A 1 -6.62 12.55 6.85
C ASN A 1 -6.08 11.91 5.59
N ALA A 2 -5.38 12.70 4.81
CA ALA A 2 -4.83 12.27 3.53
C ALA A 2 -3.45 11.62 3.73
N PHE A 3 -3.12 10.65 2.89
CA PHE A 3 -1.76 10.17 2.75
C PHE A 3 -0.88 11.30 2.21
N VAL A 4 0.38 11.31 2.61
CA VAL A 4 1.42 12.15 2.04
C VAL A 4 2.56 11.26 1.55
N LEU A 5 3.33 11.76 0.57
CA LEU A 5 4.46 11.01 0.04
C LEU A 5 5.61 11.00 1.04
N SER A 6 6.16 9.81 1.33
CA SER A 6 7.39 9.67 2.12
C SER A 6 8.61 9.71 1.21
N SER A 7 9.69 10.29 1.71
CA SER A 7 10.98 10.27 1.00
C SER A 7 11.80 9.02 1.32
N ASP A 8 11.43 8.29 2.36
CA ASP A 8 12.17 7.12 2.85
C ASP A 8 11.42 5.84 2.53
N ASP A 9 12.16 4.81 2.12
CA ASP A 9 11.63 3.46 1.95
C ASP A 9 12.12 2.57 3.09
N PRO A 10 11.23 2.22 4.06
CA PRO A 10 11.63 1.38 5.19
C PRO A 10 12.01 -0.06 4.78
N LEU A 11 11.66 -0.48 3.56
CA LEU A 11 12.02 -1.80 3.03
C LEU A 11 13.26 -1.74 2.13
N SER A 12 13.85 -0.56 1.94
CA SER A 12 15.11 -0.35 1.23
C SER A 12 15.13 -0.87 -0.22
N HIS A 13 14.01 -0.76 -0.94
CA HIS A 13 13.93 -1.15 -2.34
C HIS A 13 14.55 -0.12 -3.29
N GLY A 14 14.90 1.05 -2.80
CA GLY A 14 15.49 2.10 -3.62
C GLY A 14 15.09 3.50 -3.18
N THR A 15 15.29 4.46 -4.07
CA THR A 15 14.93 5.84 -3.84
C THR A 15 13.46 6.08 -4.19
N VAL A 16 12.72 6.66 -3.26
CA VAL A 16 11.34 7.08 -3.52
C VAL A 16 11.37 8.35 -4.36
N ASP A 17 10.94 8.24 -5.61
CA ASP A 17 10.86 9.35 -6.56
C ASP A 17 9.55 9.26 -7.30
N CYS A 18 8.48 9.71 -6.65
CA CYS A 18 7.13 9.64 -7.20
C CYS A 18 6.57 11.05 -7.39
N PRO A 19 6.53 11.56 -8.62
CA PRO A 19 5.99 12.89 -8.87
C PRO A 19 4.49 12.96 -8.59
N PRO A 20 3.89 14.15 -8.46
CA PRO A 20 2.46 14.29 -8.20
C PRO A 20 1.55 13.55 -9.18
N ALA A 21 2.00 13.34 -10.42
CA ALA A 21 1.24 12.57 -11.41
C ALA A 21 1.27 11.06 -11.15
N GLY A 22 2.11 10.59 -10.25
CA GLY A 22 2.27 9.16 -9.96
C GLY A 22 1.30 8.62 -8.92
N TRP A 23 0.57 9.49 -8.23
CA TRP A 23 -0.41 9.05 -7.25
C TRP A 23 -1.49 10.09 -7.05
N SER A 24 -2.67 9.64 -6.61
CA SER A 24 -3.79 10.53 -6.33
C SER A 24 -4.74 9.91 -5.32
N ILE A 25 -5.56 10.76 -4.72
CA ILE A 25 -6.64 10.33 -3.84
C ILE A 25 -7.95 10.72 -4.50
N GLU A 26 -8.78 9.72 -4.79
CA GLU A 26 -10.11 9.93 -5.37
C GLU A 26 -11.15 9.34 -4.42
N GLY A 27 -11.92 10.21 -3.76
CA GLY A 27 -12.84 9.79 -2.72
C GLY A 27 -12.11 9.10 -1.58
N ALA A 28 -12.39 7.82 -1.36
CA ALA A 28 -11.75 7.01 -0.33
C ALA A 28 -10.59 6.16 -0.87
N THR A 29 -10.28 6.26 -2.16
CA THR A 29 -9.31 5.39 -2.84
C THR A 29 -8.00 6.12 -3.09
N VAL A 30 -6.89 5.45 -2.78
CA VAL A 30 -5.55 5.90 -3.16
C VAL A 30 -5.13 5.13 -4.40
N GLU A 31 -4.80 5.85 -5.47
CA GLU A 31 -4.31 5.26 -6.72
C GLU A 31 -2.83 5.58 -6.91
N VAL A 32 -2.05 4.59 -7.31
CA VAL A 32 -0.65 4.74 -7.67
C VAL A 32 -0.46 4.28 -9.12
N ASP A 33 0.13 5.15 -9.93
CA ASP A 33 0.50 4.86 -11.32
C ASP A 33 2.00 4.57 -11.38
N THR A 34 2.35 3.30 -11.51
CA THR A 34 3.74 2.87 -11.55
C THR A 34 4.43 3.18 -12.89
N GLY A 35 3.69 3.66 -13.88
CA GLY A 35 4.29 4.25 -15.08
C GLY A 35 4.99 5.58 -14.80
N ALA A 36 4.53 6.31 -13.78
CA ALA A 36 5.14 7.55 -13.34
C ALA A 36 6.17 7.34 -12.23
N CYS A 37 5.97 6.34 -11.35
CA CYS A 37 6.94 6.00 -10.31
C CYS A 37 6.92 4.51 -10.01
N SER A 38 8.06 3.85 -10.07
CA SER A 38 8.16 2.42 -9.80
C SER A 38 8.18 2.08 -8.30
N LEU A 39 8.40 3.08 -7.45
CA LEU A 39 8.36 2.93 -6.00
C LEU A 39 7.64 4.13 -5.39
N ALA A 40 6.57 3.85 -4.64
CA ALA A 40 5.85 4.86 -3.87
C ALA A 40 5.73 4.41 -2.42
N VAL A 41 5.97 5.33 -1.51
CA VAL A 41 5.70 5.15 -0.08
C VAL A 41 4.84 6.32 0.37
N LEU A 42 3.60 6.01 0.73
CA LEU A 42 2.63 7.01 1.18
C LEU A 42 2.38 6.80 2.66
N GLU A 43 2.24 7.88 3.40
CA GLU A 43 2.11 7.77 4.85
C GLU A 43 1.03 8.66 5.43
N GLN A 44 0.46 8.23 6.53
CA GLN A 44 -0.47 9.01 7.36
C GLN A 44 -0.42 8.51 8.80
N PRO A 45 -0.73 9.36 9.79
CA PRO A 45 -0.85 8.90 11.15
C PRO A 45 -2.13 8.09 11.36
N LEU A 46 -2.06 7.08 12.23
CA LEU A 46 -3.24 6.33 12.64
C LEU A 46 -4.18 7.24 13.44
N LEU A 47 -5.48 7.08 13.23
CA LEU A 47 -6.50 7.87 13.92
C LEU A 47 -6.86 7.31 15.30
N THR A 48 -6.59 6.02 15.50
CA THR A 48 -6.97 5.31 16.71
C THR A 48 -5.90 4.27 17.06
N ASP A 49 -5.97 3.72 18.28
CA ASP A 49 -5.13 2.59 18.68
C ASP A 49 -5.56 1.31 17.96
N ILE A 50 -4.66 0.37 17.88
CA ILE A 50 -4.92 -0.98 17.40
C ILE A 50 -4.42 -1.96 18.46
N ARG A 51 -5.24 -2.95 18.78
CA ARG A 51 -4.94 -4.00 19.77
C ARG A 51 -4.74 -5.34 19.08
N PRO A 52 -3.96 -6.26 19.67
CA PRO A 52 -3.71 -7.56 19.04
C PRO A 52 -4.97 -8.37 18.73
N SER A 53 -6.06 -8.16 19.48
CA SER A 53 -7.34 -8.85 19.26
C SER A 53 -8.19 -8.21 18.16
N ASP A 54 -7.82 -7.02 17.68
CA ASP A 54 -8.55 -6.35 16.61
C ASP A 54 -8.31 -7.07 15.29
N THR A 55 -9.37 -7.22 14.51
CA THR A 55 -9.27 -7.71 13.14
C THR A 55 -9.19 -6.52 12.20
N LEU A 56 -8.15 -6.49 11.40
CA LEU A 56 -7.95 -5.47 10.38
C LEU A 56 -8.29 -6.04 9.02
N GLU A 57 -8.92 -5.23 8.18
CA GLU A 57 -9.23 -5.58 6.81
C GLU A 57 -8.56 -4.60 5.85
N VAL A 58 -7.83 -5.14 4.89
CA VAL A 58 -7.28 -4.36 3.78
C VAL A 58 -7.98 -4.78 2.49
N VAL A 59 -8.37 -3.79 1.69
CA VAL A 59 -8.95 -3.99 0.37
C VAL A 59 -8.14 -3.18 -0.63
N PHE A 60 -7.64 -3.86 -1.65
CA PHE A 60 -6.94 -3.22 -2.75
C PHE A 60 -7.23 -3.96 -4.05
N TRP A 61 -6.98 -3.29 -5.18
CA TRP A 61 -7.12 -3.93 -6.49
C TRP A 61 -6.13 -3.34 -7.48
N HIS A 62 -5.95 -4.05 -8.57
CA HIS A 62 -5.20 -3.57 -9.71
C HIS A 62 -5.94 -3.90 -11.00
N ASN A 63 -5.68 -3.10 -12.02
CA ASN A 63 -6.09 -3.42 -13.38
C ASN A 63 -5.15 -4.49 -13.95
N GLN A 64 -5.25 -4.80 -15.23
CA GLN A 64 -4.33 -5.73 -15.83
C GLN A 64 -2.88 -5.26 -15.62
N LEU A 65 -2.05 -6.14 -15.05
CA LEU A 65 -0.64 -5.86 -14.83
C LEU A 65 0.17 -6.34 -16.02
N VAL A 66 1.03 -5.49 -16.53
CA VAL A 66 1.86 -5.78 -17.70
C VAL A 66 3.33 -5.50 -17.40
N ALA A 67 4.20 -6.27 -18.05
CA ALA A 67 5.64 -6.06 -18.03
C ALA A 67 6.23 -6.70 -19.29
N GLU A 68 7.34 -6.15 -19.78
CA GLU A 68 8.05 -6.69 -20.94
C GLU A 68 8.63 -8.09 -20.64
N GLU A 69 9.07 -8.29 -19.41
CA GLU A 69 9.57 -9.56 -18.90
C GLU A 69 8.85 -9.89 -17.60
N PRO A 70 8.77 -11.16 -17.19
CA PRO A 70 8.15 -11.53 -15.92
C PRO A 70 8.75 -10.74 -14.76
N ALA A 71 7.87 -10.19 -13.93
CA ALA A 71 8.23 -9.31 -12.83
C ALA A 71 7.32 -9.57 -11.63
N GLU A 72 7.50 -8.79 -10.57
CA GLU A 72 6.65 -8.85 -9.38
C GLU A 72 6.31 -7.45 -8.90
N GLY A 73 5.07 -7.27 -8.46
CA GLY A 73 4.66 -6.11 -7.70
C GLY A 73 4.68 -6.44 -6.21
N HIS A 74 5.16 -5.54 -5.39
CA HIS A 74 5.23 -5.72 -3.94
C HIS A 74 4.44 -4.60 -3.26
N LEU A 75 3.39 -4.98 -2.54
CA LEU A 75 2.57 -4.08 -1.74
C LEU A 75 2.73 -4.46 -0.27
N ALA A 76 3.01 -3.48 0.57
CA ALA A 76 3.14 -3.69 2.00
C ALA A 76 2.49 -2.55 2.77
N LEU A 77 1.98 -2.88 3.94
CA LEU A 77 1.54 -1.90 4.94
C LEU A 77 2.48 -2.02 6.13
N LEU A 78 2.97 -0.88 6.59
CA LEU A 78 3.89 -0.80 7.72
C LEU A 78 3.32 0.14 8.77
N ILE A 79 3.57 -0.18 10.03
CA ILE A 79 3.23 0.70 11.15
C ILE A 79 4.51 0.92 11.94
N ASP A 80 4.92 2.19 12.05
CA ASP A 80 6.19 2.59 12.69
C ASP A 80 7.39 1.79 12.15
N GLY A 81 7.42 1.59 10.82
CA GLY A 81 8.50 0.90 10.14
C GLY A 81 8.46 -0.62 10.17
N VAL A 82 7.43 -1.21 10.78
CA VAL A 82 7.27 -2.67 10.87
C VAL A 82 6.15 -3.12 9.93
N ALA A 83 6.48 -4.05 9.03
CA ALA A 83 5.48 -4.60 8.11
C ALA A 83 4.45 -5.41 8.85
N VAL A 84 3.17 -5.05 8.68
CA VAL A 84 2.03 -5.75 9.27
C VAL A 84 1.23 -6.52 8.24
N PHE A 85 1.42 -6.20 6.97
CA PHE A 85 0.81 -6.89 5.84
C PHE A 85 1.71 -6.77 4.63
N GLU A 86 1.91 -7.85 3.90
CA GLU A 86 2.69 -7.86 2.65
C GLU A 86 2.04 -8.78 1.63
N ARG A 87 2.10 -8.38 0.36
CA ARG A 87 1.65 -9.19 -0.75
C ARG A 87 2.57 -8.99 -1.95
N THR A 88 3.04 -10.11 -2.51
CA THR A 88 3.78 -10.12 -3.77
C THR A 88 2.89 -10.69 -4.86
N ILE A 89 2.81 -10.00 -5.98
CA ILE A 89 1.91 -10.37 -7.08
C ILE A 89 2.74 -10.52 -8.36
N ALA A 90 2.64 -11.69 -8.98
CA ALA A 90 3.36 -11.97 -10.22
C ALA A 90 2.79 -11.11 -11.36
N ILE A 91 3.66 -10.62 -12.22
CA ILE A 91 3.32 -9.81 -13.39
C ILE A 91 3.85 -10.53 -14.63
N PRO A 92 3.06 -10.73 -15.68
CA PRO A 92 1.72 -10.19 -15.91
C PRO A 92 0.62 -10.84 -15.06
N SER A 93 -0.48 -10.12 -14.87
CA SER A 93 -1.63 -10.60 -14.11
C SER A 93 -2.92 -9.96 -14.62
N GLU A 94 -4.00 -10.71 -14.60
CA GLU A 94 -5.33 -10.20 -14.92
C GLU A 94 -5.82 -9.24 -13.82
N PRO A 95 -6.79 -8.36 -14.14
CA PRO A 95 -7.38 -7.49 -13.11
C PRO A 95 -7.93 -8.32 -11.95
N GLN A 96 -7.64 -7.89 -10.73
CA GLN A 96 -8.05 -8.62 -9.54
C GLN A 96 -8.23 -7.67 -8.36
N ALA A 97 -9.22 -7.98 -7.51
CA ALA A 97 -9.44 -7.32 -6.23
C ALA A 97 -9.09 -8.29 -5.10
N TYR A 98 -8.54 -7.75 -4.04
CA TYR A 98 -8.11 -8.49 -2.87
C TYR A 98 -8.80 -7.94 -1.63
N THR A 99 -9.35 -8.83 -0.83
CA THR A 99 -9.88 -8.49 0.50
C THR A 99 -9.23 -9.46 1.48
N GLU A 100 -8.40 -8.95 2.36
CA GLU A 100 -7.67 -9.78 3.30
C GLU A 100 -7.79 -9.24 4.72
N THR A 101 -7.82 -10.15 5.69
CA THR A 101 -7.93 -9.80 7.10
C THR A 101 -6.74 -10.37 7.87
N PHE A 102 -6.35 -9.67 8.92
CA PHE A 102 -5.25 -10.11 9.79
C PHE A 102 -5.43 -9.53 11.20
N THR A 103 -4.75 -10.15 12.15
CA THR A 103 -4.77 -9.78 13.57
C THR A 103 -3.34 -9.70 14.10
N GLY A 104 -3.20 -9.43 15.40
CA GLY A 104 -1.88 -9.44 16.04
C GLY A 104 -1.11 -8.15 15.91
N VAL A 105 -1.75 -7.06 15.50
CA VAL A 105 -1.11 -5.75 15.37
C VAL A 105 -1.36 -4.93 16.63
N THR A 106 -0.31 -4.27 17.12
CA THR A 106 -0.40 -3.31 18.24
C THR A 106 0.10 -1.96 17.77
N ALA A 107 -0.70 -0.91 17.96
CA ALA A 107 -0.31 0.45 17.63
C ALA A 107 -1.03 1.47 18.49
N GLU A 108 -0.36 2.60 18.74
CA GLU A 108 -0.91 3.77 19.43
C GLU A 108 -1.50 4.76 18.43
N PRO A 109 -2.45 5.63 18.87
CA PRO A 109 -2.89 6.73 18.02
C PRO A 109 -1.72 7.61 17.61
N GLY A 110 -1.68 8.01 16.35
CA GLY A 110 -0.57 8.80 15.82
C GLY A 110 0.61 7.99 15.31
N ALA A 111 0.61 6.66 15.51
CA ALA A 111 1.62 5.80 14.90
C ALA A 111 1.60 5.97 13.38
N LEU A 112 2.76 5.90 12.75
CA LEU A 112 2.90 6.17 11.32
C LEU A 112 2.51 4.94 10.50
N LEU A 113 1.41 5.05 9.75
CA LEU A 113 0.99 4.05 8.77
C LEU A 113 1.60 4.40 7.42
N GLN A 114 2.29 3.44 6.82
CA GLN A 114 2.87 3.61 5.49
C GLN A 114 2.35 2.54 4.53
N LEU A 115 1.97 2.98 3.33
CA LEU A 115 1.72 2.11 2.19
C LEU A 115 2.96 2.12 1.32
N HIS A 116 3.57 0.95 1.16
CA HIS A 116 4.71 0.73 0.28
C HIS A 116 4.23 -0.01 -0.96
N LEU A 117 4.53 0.53 -2.13
CA LEU A 117 4.26 -0.14 -3.40
C LEU A 117 5.47 -0.04 -4.31
N HIS A 118 5.98 -1.19 -4.73
CA HIS A 118 7.10 -1.29 -5.64
C HIS A 118 6.71 -2.15 -6.84
N ASN A 119 6.78 -1.57 -8.04
CA ASN A 119 6.47 -2.27 -9.28
C ASN A 119 7.19 -1.59 -10.45
N HIS A 120 8.05 -2.32 -11.13
CA HIS A 120 8.65 -1.88 -12.39
C HIS A 120 7.72 -2.24 -13.54
N GLY A 121 7.12 -1.24 -14.17
CA GLY A 121 6.16 -1.39 -15.25
C GLY A 121 5.04 -0.37 -15.12
N ALA A 122 4.35 -0.07 -16.22
CA ALA A 122 3.30 0.94 -16.26
C ALA A 122 1.96 0.33 -15.87
N ASN A 123 1.65 0.32 -14.59
CA ASN A 123 0.45 -0.28 -14.03
C ASN A 123 -0.25 0.67 -13.06
N SER A 124 -1.53 0.41 -12.80
CA SER A 124 -2.31 1.15 -11.81
C SER A 124 -2.69 0.24 -10.66
N TRP A 125 -2.43 0.72 -9.45
CA TRP A 125 -2.75 0.04 -8.21
C TRP A 125 -3.65 0.93 -7.36
N ASN A 126 -4.61 0.32 -6.68
CA ASN A 126 -5.61 1.05 -5.91
C ASN A 126 -5.75 0.45 -4.52
N LEU A 127 -5.60 1.29 -3.49
CA LEU A 127 -5.89 0.92 -2.12
C LEU A 127 -7.23 1.55 -1.74
N LEU A 128 -8.22 0.73 -1.41
CA LEU A 128 -9.53 1.22 -0.98
C LEU A 128 -9.52 1.58 0.49
N HIS A 129 -9.13 0.65 1.35
CA HIS A 129 -9.07 0.92 2.78
C HIS A 129 -8.18 -0.05 3.55
N LEU A 130 -7.77 0.41 4.71
CA LEU A 130 -7.36 -0.41 5.83
C LEU A 130 -8.26 -0.02 7.01
N GLU A 131 -9.08 -0.94 7.48
CA GLU A 131 -10.04 -0.69 8.56
C GLU A 131 -9.96 -1.73 9.66
N ARG A 132 -10.32 -1.28 10.86
CA ARG A 132 -10.59 -2.20 11.97
C ARG A 132 -12.06 -2.64 11.86
N LEU A 133 -12.26 -3.96 11.82
CA LEU A 133 -13.61 -4.53 11.79
C LEU A 133 -14.20 -4.51 13.19
N LEU A 134 -15.46 -4.12 13.27
CA LEU A 134 -16.23 -4.18 14.51
C LEU A 134 -16.86 -5.58 14.63
N GLU A 135 -16.79 -6.13 15.82
CA GLU A 135 -17.46 -7.40 16.12
C GLU A 135 -18.94 -7.21 16.44
#